data_5372ab34fe454a7bcea4c4da18e66eea
#
_entry.id   5372ab34fe454a7bcea4c4da18e66eea
#
_cell.length_a   1.000
_cell.length_b   1.000
_cell.length_c   1.000
_cell.angle_alpha   90.00
_cell.angle_beta   90.00
_cell.angle_gamma   90.00
#
_symmetry.space_group_name_H-M   'P 1'
#
loop_
_entity.id
_entity.type
_entity.pdbx_description
1 polymer ?
#
loop_
_entity_poly.entity_id
_entity_poly.type
_entity_poly.pdbx_seq_one_letter_code
_entity_poly.pdbx_strand_id
1 'polypeptide(L)'
;MRCFKITVTSLCLSFLLFAASRPAATAEPTAKASEDKIRVLLVTGNDYPGHEWKLTTPAVRQILEQDPRMIVRIVEDPEFLASPALDQYDLVVLNYMNWESPDPSEAAAKSLQQFVQKGKGLVLLHFTCGAWGNWPEYANLAGRIWDKVNTHDPRGPFQVEITTQDHPVTRGMKAFESDDELYTCLAGDRPIMVLATAKSKVTGKDHPMAFVFDYGQGRVFHTPLGHDVKAFTMTGPAELIRRGCAWAAGREVMAAAK
;
A
#
# COMPACT_ATOMS: atom_id res chain seq x y z
N MET A 1 -99.13 -31.28 21.61
CA MET A 1 -97.94 -30.69 20.96
C MET A 1 -97.10 -30.04 22.06
N ARG A 2 -95.99 -30.64 22.47
CA ARG A 2 -95.13 -30.17 23.55
C ARG A 2 -93.88 -29.60 22.94
N CYS A 3 -93.63 -28.28 23.19
CA CYS A 3 -92.40 -27.58 22.74
C CYS A 3 -91.29 -27.87 23.71
N PHE A 4 -90.21 -28.40 23.24
CA PHE A 4 -89.00 -28.65 24.05
C PHE A 4 -88.08 -27.39 23.89
N LYS A 5 -87.71 -26.75 24.96
CA LYS A 5 -86.74 -25.70 24.98
C LYS A 5 -85.33 -26.31 25.27
N ILE A 6 -84.41 -26.17 24.39
CA ILE A 6 -83.02 -26.53 24.55
C ILE A 6 -82.21 -25.29 25.01
N THR A 7 -81.65 -25.38 26.21
CA THR A 7 -80.81 -24.40 26.81
C THR A 7 -79.36 -24.73 26.41
N VAL A 8 -78.71 -23.79 25.65
CA VAL A 8 -77.30 -23.91 25.26
C VAL A 8 -76.47 -23.21 26.30
N THR A 9 -75.60 -23.89 27.00
CA THR A 9 -74.65 -23.39 27.98
C THR A 9 -73.35 -23.02 27.20
N SER A 10 -72.99 -21.74 27.16
CA SER A 10 -71.78 -21.25 26.55
C SER A 10 -70.59 -21.43 27.46
N LEU A 11 -69.60 -22.23 27.03
CA LEU A 11 -68.37 -22.48 27.76
C LEU A 11 -67.30 -21.50 27.18
N CYS A 12 -66.95 -20.45 27.96
CA CYS A 12 -65.87 -19.53 27.63
C CYS A 12 -64.52 -20.23 27.90
N LEU A 13 -63.80 -20.54 26.80
CA LEU A 13 -62.44 -21.06 26.88
C LEU A 13 -61.47 -19.88 26.75
N SER A 14 -60.83 -19.49 27.88
CA SER A 14 -59.80 -18.43 27.90
C SER A 14 -58.50 -19.01 27.37
N PHE A 15 -58.10 -18.55 26.19
CA PHE A 15 -56.76 -18.80 25.62
C PHE A 15 -55.74 -17.84 26.25
N LEU A 16 -54.85 -18.35 27.08
CA LEU A 16 -53.66 -17.66 27.53
C LEU A 16 -52.62 -17.67 26.38
N LEU A 17 -52.40 -16.52 25.73
CA LEU A 17 -51.33 -16.31 24.79
C LEU A 17 -50.00 -16.21 25.56
N PHE A 18 -49.20 -17.26 25.52
CA PHE A 18 -47.79 -17.20 25.89
C PHE A 18 -47.02 -16.47 24.78
N ALA A 19 -46.64 -15.22 25.03
CA ALA A 19 -45.68 -14.50 24.16
C ALA A 19 -44.30 -15.09 24.40
N ALA A 20 -43.86 -15.96 23.51
CA ALA A 20 -42.47 -16.40 23.44
C ALA A 20 -41.60 -15.25 22.94
N SER A 21 -40.84 -14.63 23.83
CA SER A 21 -39.77 -13.67 23.46
C SER A 21 -38.68 -14.42 22.67
N ARG A 22 -38.59 -14.14 21.37
CA ARG A 22 -37.46 -14.55 20.53
C ARG A 22 -36.20 -13.84 21.05
N PRO A 23 -35.09 -14.59 21.28
CA PRO A 23 -33.82 -13.93 21.54
C PRO A 23 -33.43 -13.10 20.30
N ALA A 24 -32.99 -11.86 20.54
CA ALA A 24 -32.45 -11.00 19.51
C ALA A 24 -31.25 -11.72 18.84
N ALA A 25 -31.36 -11.99 17.55
CA ALA A 25 -30.27 -12.51 16.80
C ALA A 25 -29.15 -11.45 16.84
N THR A 26 -28.02 -11.81 17.47
CA THR A 26 -26.76 -11.06 17.32
C THR A 26 -26.43 -11.03 15.84
N ALA A 27 -26.53 -9.83 15.23
CA ALA A 27 -26.12 -9.64 13.85
C ALA A 27 -24.63 -10.01 13.75
N GLU A 28 -24.33 -11.04 12.97
CA GLU A 28 -22.95 -11.34 12.60
C GLU A 28 -22.33 -10.09 11.92
N PRO A 29 -21.05 -9.77 12.17
CA PRO A 29 -20.36 -8.70 11.46
C PRO A 29 -20.25 -9.09 10.00
N THR A 30 -21.19 -8.58 9.23
CA THR A 30 -21.42 -8.91 7.83
C THR A 30 -20.29 -8.38 6.93
N ALA A 31 -20.20 -8.93 5.75
CA ALA A 31 -19.34 -8.73 4.59
C ALA A 31 -18.61 -7.35 4.44
N LYS A 32 -19.14 -6.29 5.02
CA LYS A 32 -18.55 -4.94 5.00
C LYS A 32 -17.17 -4.85 5.67
N ALA A 33 -16.91 -5.67 6.70
CA ALA A 33 -15.60 -5.72 7.38
C ALA A 33 -14.51 -6.39 6.52
N SER A 34 -14.87 -7.19 5.51
CA SER A 34 -13.91 -7.81 4.59
C SER A 34 -13.57 -6.89 3.40
N GLU A 35 -14.48 -5.98 3.02
CA GLU A 35 -14.25 -5.00 1.94
C GLU A 35 -13.29 -3.88 2.35
N ASP A 36 -13.16 -3.61 3.65
CA ASP A 36 -12.24 -2.59 4.16
C ASP A 36 -10.78 -3.07 4.25
N LYS A 37 -10.51 -4.38 4.17
CA LYS A 37 -9.15 -4.91 4.27
C LYS A 37 -8.35 -4.63 2.99
N ILE A 38 -7.07 -4.36 3.17
CA ILE A 38 -6.08 -4.15 2.10
C ILE A 38 -5.09 -5.32 2.16
N ARG A 39 -5.16 -6.21 1.19
CA ARG A 39 -4.24 -7.34 1.08
C ARG A 39 -2.97 -6.88 0.37
N VAL A 40 -1.90 -6.76 1.14
CA VAL A 40 -0.60 -6.26 0.67
C VAL A 40 0.35 -7.42 0.44
N LEU A 41 0.92 -7.50 -0.76
CA LEU A 41 2.05 -8.36 -1.07
C LEU A 41 3.33 -7.52 -0.98
N LEU A 42 4.14 -7.75 0.04
CA LEU A 42 5.46 -7.14 0.19
C LEU A 42 6.51 -8.08 -0.41
N VAL A 43 7.05 -7.69 -1.57
CA VAL A 43 8.04 -8.44 -2.34
C VAL A 43 9.44 -7.97 -1.95
N THR A 44 10.29 -8.93 -1.60
CA THR A 44 11.66 -8.70 -1.13
C THR A 44 12.55 -9.88 -1.56
N GLY A 45 13.73 -10.06 -0.95
CA GLY A 45 14.56 -11.25 -1.13
C GLY A 45 15.90 -11.01 -1.80
N ASN A 46 16.02 -9.94 -2.55
CA ASN A 46 17.27 -9.51 -3.16
C ASN A 46 17.61 -8.09 -2.70
N ASP A 47 18.87 -7.82 -2.49
CA ASP A 47 19.40 -6.51 -2.22
C ASP A 47 20.78 -6.30 -2.87
N TYR A 48 21.29 -5.12 -2.68
CA TYR A 48 22.65 -4.71 -3.00
C TYR A 48 23.39 -4.40 -1.68
N PRO A 49 24.68 -4.66 -1.56
CA PRO A 49 25.42 -4.38 -0.32
C PRO A 49 25.12 -2.99 0.23
N GLY A 50 24.69 -2.92 1.49
CA GLY A 50 24.23 -1.69 2.14
C GLY A 50 22.71 -1.55 2.27
N HIS A 51 21.93 -2.37 1.56
CA HIS A 51 20.45 -2.36 1.58
C HIS A 51 19.93 -3.69 2.15
N GLU A 52 20.05 -3.88 3.44
CA GLU A 52 19.76 -5.17 4.10
C GLU A 52 18.26 -5.46 4.17
N TRP A 53 17.69 -6.09 3.13
CA TRP A 53 16.27 -6.40 3.06
C TRP A 53 15.76 -7.21 4.26
N LYS A 54 16.59 -8.08 4.84
CA LYS A 54 16.24 -8.87 6.03
C LYS A 54 15.94 -8.01 7.25
N LEU A 55 16.51 -6.81 7.32
CA LEU A 55 16.26 -5.83 8.38
C LEU A 55 15.16 -4.84 7.98
N THR A 56 15.17 -4.35 6.74
CA THR A 56 14.21 -3.33 6.29
C THR A 56 12.81 -3.90 6.08
N THR A 57 12.67 -5.14 5.58
CA THR A 57 11.36 -5.74 5.33
C THR A 57 10.47 -5.86 6.57
N PRO A 58 10.96 -6.34 7.74
CA PRO A 58 10.17 -6.31 8.97
C PRO A 58 9.75 -4.90 9.40
N ALA A 59 10.64 -3.91 9.22
CA ALA A 59 10.33 -2.51 9.55
C ALA A 59 9.21 -1.97 8.62
N VAL A 60 9.30 -2.20 7.31
CA VAL A 60 8.25 -1.83 6.35
C VAL A 60 6.94 -2.49 6.72
N ARG A 61 6.92 -3.80 7.03
CA ARG A 61 5.71 -4.48 7.49
C ARG A 61 5.10 -3.81 8.70
N GLN A 62 5.89 -3.49 9.73
CA GLN A 62 5.40 -2.82 10.93
C GLN A 62 4.79 -1.44 10.63
N ILE A 63 5.38 -0.68 9.71
CA ILE A 63 4.86 0.61 9.26
C ILE A 63 3.49 0.43 8.61
N LEU A 64 3.34 -0.55 7.73
CA LEU A 64 2.10 -0.80 7.01
C LEU A 64 0.98 -1.27 7.95
N GLU A 65 1.30 -2.18 8.87
CA GLU A 65 0.34 -2.75 9.83
C GLU A 65 -0.11 -1.75 10.93
N GLN A 66 0.47 -0.53 10.98
CA GLN A 66 -0.11 0.59 11.75
C GLN A 66 -1.47 1.04 11.18
N ASP A 67 -1.74 0.78 9.90
CA ASP A 67 -3.10 0.83 9.37
C ASP A 67 -3.76 -0.54 9.59
N PRO A 68 -4.75 -0.66 10.50
CA PRO A 68 -5.33 -1.96 10.88
C PRO A 68 -6.10 -2.64 9.72
N ARG A 69 -6.27 -1.95 8.60
CA ARG A 69 -6.85 -2.51 7.38
C ARG A 69 -5.83 -3.31 6.57
N MET A 70 -4.54 -3.01 6.68
CA MET A 70 -3.48 -3.67 5.91
C MET A 70 -3.15 -5.04 6.49
N ILE A 71 -3.21 -6.06 5.63
CA ILE A 71 -2.79 -7.43 5.93
C ILE A 71 -1.60 -7.71 5.03
N VAL A 72 -0.40 -7.77 5.61
CA VAL A 72 0.85 -7.87 4.86
C VAL A 72 1.32 -9.32 4.78
N ARG A 73 1.46 -9.83 3.56
CA ARG A 73 2.20 -11.05 3.26
C ARG A 73 3.55 -10.68 2.66
N ILE A 74 4.61 -11.24 3.21
CA ILE A 74 5.98 -11.12 2.69
C ILE A 74 6.26 -12.31 1.78
N VAL A 75 6.90 -12.04 0.64
CA VAL A 75 7.50 -13.05 -0.24
C VAL A 75 8.94 -12.64 -0.53
N GLU A 76 9.85 -13.60 -0.38
CA GLU A 76 11.30 -13.39 -0.52
C GLU A 76 11.81 -13.76 -1.92
N ASP A 77 10.89 -14.15 -2.80
CA ASP A 77 11.18 -14.48 -4.19
C ASP A 77 10.29 -13.62 -5.10
N PRO A 78 10.87 -12.67 -5.84
CA PRO A 78 10.13 -11.84 -6.80
C PRO A 78 9.45 -12.65 -7.92
N GLU A 79 9.87 -13.90 -8.17
CA GLU A 79 9.20 -14.79 -9.12
C GLU A 79 7.76 -15.14 -8.70
N PHE A 80 7.40 -14.96 -7.43
CA PHE A 80 6.01 -15.07 -6.98
C PHE A 80 5.04 -14.16 -7.77
N LEU A 81 5.52 -13.07 -8.35
CA LEU A 81 4.72 -12.19 -9.20
C LEU A 81 4.15 -12.90 -10.43
N ALA A 82 4.75 -14.01 -10.90
CA ALA A 82 4.21 -14.85 -11.96
C ALA A 82 3.05 -15.76 -11.48
N SER A 83 2.82 -15.88 -10.18
CA SER A 83 1.79 -16.74 -9.62
C SER A 83 0.38 -16.19 -9.88
N PRO A 84 -0.60 -17.04 -10.22
CA PRO A 84 -2.01 -16.66 -10.26
C PRO A 84 -2.55 -16.12 -8.94
N ALA A 85 -1.89 -16.45 -7.82
CA ALA A 85 -2.24 -15.93 -6.50
C ALA A 85 -2.03 -14.42 -6.37
N LEU A 86 -1.31 -13.78 -7.30
CA LEU A 86 -1.13 -12.33 -7.34
C LEU A 86 -2.49 -11.59 -7.39
N ASP A 87 -3.47 -12.12 -8.11
CA ASP A 87 -4.79 -11.50 -8.23
C ASP A 87 -5.55 -11.39 -6.89
N GLN A 88 -5.13 -12.13 -5.86
CA GLN A 88 -5.73 -12.06 -4.52
C GLN A 88 -5.34 -10.80 -3.75
N TYR A 89 -4.32 -10.06 -4.19
CA TYR A 89 -3.84 -8.85 -3.51
C TYR A 89 -4.47 -7.59 -4.09
N ASP A 90 -4.46 -6.54 -3.29
CA ASP A 90 -4.94 -5.22 -3.66
C ASP A 90 -3.79 -4.27 -3.95
N LEU A 91 -2.61 -4.58 -3.39
CA LEU A 91 -1.40 -3.78 -3.45
C LEU A 91 -0.16 -4.67 -3.51
N VAL A 92 0.76 -4.34 -4.40
CA VAL A 92 2.13 -4.84 -4.40
C VAL A 92 3.05 -3.74 -3.88
N VAL A 93 3.89 -4.05 -2.90
CA VAL A 93 4.96 -3.19 -2.41
C VAL A 93 6.28 -3.86 -2.74
N LEU A 94 7.13 -3.18 -3.52
CA LEU A 94 8.44 -3.67 -3.90
C LEU A 94 9.50 -3.07 -2.95
N ASN A 95 10.22 -3.95 -2.26
CA ASN A 95 11.35 -3.62 -1.38
C ASN A 95 12.51 -4.57 -1.68
N TYR A 96 12.97 -4.56 -2.92
CA TYR A 96 14.11 -5.38 -3.37
C TYR A 96 14.84 -4.70 -4.52
N MET A 97 16.04 -5.20 -4.79
CA MET A 97 16.85 -4.81 -5.93
C MET A 97 17.72 -5.99 -6.38
N ASN A 98 17.85 -6.16 -7.67
CA ASN A 98 18.46 -7.36 -8.25
C ASN A 98 19.66 -7.09 -9.18
N TRP A 99 20.47 -6.06 -8.90
CA TRP A 99 21.62 -5.73 -9.76
C TRP A 99 22.65 -6.87 -9.88
N GLU A 100 22.78 -7.68 -8.82
CA GLU A 100 23.72 -8.82 -8.78
C GLU A 100 23.03 -10.15 -9.09
N SER A 101 21.75 -10.13 -9.45
CA SER A 101 20.94 -11.31 -9.75
C SER A 101 20.19 -11.10 -11.05
N PRO A 102 19.82 -12.15 -11.77
CA PRO A 102 18.96 -12.03 -12.95
C PRO A 102 17.64 -11.35 -12.63
N ASP A 103 17.07 -10.67 -13.62
CA ASP A 103 15.68 -10.20 -13.52
C ASP A 103 14.75 -11.40 -13.30
N PRO A 104 13.63 -11.21 -12.57
CA PRO A 104 12.54 -12.17 -12.57
C PRO A 104 12.06 -12.44 -13.99
N SER A 105 11.36 -13.54 -14.19
CA SER A 105 10.91 -13.97 -15.52
C SER A 105 10.04 -12.93 -16.24
N GLU A 106 9.96 -13.04 -17.57
CA GLU A 106 9.01 -12.24 -18.36
C GLU A 106 7.56 -12.44 -17.90
N ALA A 107 7.24 -13.63 -17.40
CA ALA A 107 5.93 -13.92 -16.84
C ALA A 107 5.65 -13.06 -15.59
N ALA A 108 6.65 -12.92 -14.69
CA ALA A 108 6.56 -12.08 -13.51
C ALA A 108 6.43 -10.60 -13.90
N ALA A 109 7.23 -10.13 -14.84
CA ALA A 109 7.15 -8.77 -15.37
C ALA A 109 5.77 -8.45 -15.95
N LYS A 110 5.28 -9.32 -16.85
CA LYS A 110 3.97 -9.18 -17.50
C LYS A 110 2.82 -9.23 -16.50
N SER A 111 2.89 -10.13 -15.53
CA SER A 111 1.85 -10.25 -14.50
C SER A 111 1.79 -9.01 -13.61
N LEU A 112 2.95 -8.48 -13.17
CA LEU A 112 3.01 -7.24 -12.41
C LEU A 112 2.44 -6.07 -13.22
N GLN A 113 2.83 -5.93 -14.49
CA GLN A 113 2.32 -4.89 -15.38
C GLN A 113 0.79 -4.98 -15.50
N GLN A 114 0.25 -6.16 -15.79
CA GLN A 114 -1.18 -6.38 -15.92
C GLN A 114 -1.95 -6.16 -14.62
N PHE A 115 -1.36 -6.54 -13.48
CA PHE A 115 -1.93 -6.30 -12.16
C PHE A 115 -2.22 -4.82 -11.95
N VAL A 116 -1.24 -3.96 -12.23
CA VAL A 116 -1.41 -2.51 -12.10
C VAL A 116 -2.37 -1.98 -13.18
N GLN A 117 -2.22 -2.38 -14.45
CA GLN A 117 -3.10 -1.93 -15.54
C GLN A 117 -4.58 -2.22 -15.28
N LYS A 118 -4.90 -3.30 -14.57
CA LYS A 118 -6.27 -3.70 -14.21
C LYS A 118 -6.84 -2.97 -12.98
N GLY A 119 -6.12 -2.01 -12.42
CA GLY A 119 -6.65 -1.16 -11.34
C GLY A 119 -6.10 -1.44 -9.94
N LYS A 120 -5.11 -2.33 -9.82
CA LYS A 120 -4.44 -2.62 -8.56
C LYS A 120 -3.32 -1.61 -8.25
N GLY A 121 -2.90 -1.56 -6.96
CA GLY A 121 -1.88 -0.64 -6.50
C GLY A 121 -0.45 -1.18 -6.63
N LEU A 122 0.49 -0.26 -6.90
CA LEU A 122 1.92 -0.54 -6.84
C LEU A 122 2.64 0.52 -6.01
N VAL A 123 3.53 0.08 -5.14
CA VAL A 123 4.41 0.95 -4.37
C VAL A 123 5.86 0.52 -4.57
N LEU A 124 6.71 1.49 -4.86
CA LEU A 124 8.14 1.31 -4.99
C LEU A 124 8.85 2.05 -3.85
N LEU A 125 9.75 1.34 -3.19
CA LEU A 125 10.51 1.87 -2.06
C LEU A 125 11.99 1.94 -2.42
N HIS A 126 12.58 3.10 -2.21
CA HIS A 126 14.02 3.38 -2.28
C HIS A 126 14.68 2.76 -3.51
N PHE A 127 15.60 1.82 -3.30
CA PHE A 127 16.44 1.26 -4.34
C PHE A 127 15.70 0.35 -5.34
N THR A 128 14.44 0.05 -5.09
CA THR A 128 13.62 -0.68 -6.08
C THR A 128 13.53 0.06 -7.42
N CYS A 129 13.79 1.36 -7.47
CA CYS A 129 13.93 2.09 -8.73
C CYS A 129 15.09 1.58 -9.61
N GLY A 130 16.03 0.84 -9.06
CA GLY A 130 17.15 0.20 -9.79
C GLY A 130 16.90 -1.24 -10.19
N ALA A 131 15.77 -1.84 -9.83
CA ALA A 131 15.43 -3.22 -10.17
C ALA A 131 15.08 -3.37 -11.67
N TRP A 132 14.96 -4.62 -12.14
CA TRP A 132 14.48 -4.95 -13.49
C TRP A 132 15.32 -4.31 -14.61
N GLY A 133 16.64 -4.39 -14.51
CA GLY A 133 17.57 -3.69 -15.40
C GLY A 133 17.47 -4.04 -16.89
N ASN A 134 16.89 -5.19 -17.24
CA ASN A 134 16.69 -5.64 -18.62
C ASN A 134 15.23 -5.53 -19.10
N TRP A 135 14.34 -4.93 -18.30
CA TRP A 135 12.94 -4.74 -18.67
C TRP A 135 12.63 -3.26 -18.98
N PRO A 136 12.63 -2.85 -20.28
CA PRO A 136 12.48 -1.45 -20.65
C PRO A 136 11.19 -0.78 -20.17
N GLU A 137 10.09 -1.55 -20.06
CA GLU A 137 8.80 -1.05 -19.57
C GLU A 137 8.83 -0.70 -18.07
N TYR A 138 9.84 -1.20 -17.34
CA TYR A 138 9.96 -0.87 -15.92
C TYR A 138 10.10 0.63 -15.66
N ALA A 139 10.78 1.36 -16.53
CA ALA A 139 10.87 2.81 -16.43
C ALA A 139 9.51 3.50 -16.47
N ASN A 140 8.59 2.99 -17.29
CA ASN A 140 7.22 3.48 -17.36
C ASN A 140 6.39 3.07 -16.14
N LEU A 141 6.60 1.84 -15.65
CA LEU A 141 5.89 1.31 -14.50
C LEU A 141 6.35 1.97 -13.19
N ALA A 142 7.65 2.23 -13.05
CA ALA A 142 8.24 2.89 -11.87
C ALA A 142 8.11 4.42 -11.91
N GLY A 143 7.90 5.01 -13.09
CA GLY A 143 7.86 6.45 -13.33
C GLY A 143 9.23 7.11 -13.33
N ARG A 144 10.12 6.68 -12.45
CA ARG A 144 11.53 7.07 -12.38
C ARG A 144 12.36 5.85 -12.00
N ILE A 145 13.51 5.71 -12.65
CA ILE A 145 14.45 4.61 -12.39
C ILE A 145 15.83 5.16 -12.07
N TRP A 146 16.63 4.35 -11.38
CA TRP A 146 18.04 4.60 -11.21
C TRP A 146 18.78 4.36 -12.52
N ASP A 147 19.37 5.42 -13.05
CA ASP A 147 20.25 5.35 -14.19
C ASP A 147 21.71 5.25 -13.71
N LYS A 148 22.59 4.60 -14.47
CA LYS A 148 24.01 4.40 -14.11
C LYS A 148 24.81 5.70 -13.97
N VAL A 149 24.30 6.81 -14.51
CA VAL A 149 24.90 8.14 -14.36
C VAL A 149 24.35 8.92 -13.17
N ASN A 150 23.30 8.40 -12.55
CA ASN A 150 22.68 9.01 -11.39
C ASN A 150 23.42 8.65 -10.11
N THR A 151 23.25 9.49 -9.10
CA THR A 151 23.89 9.35 -7.82
C THR A 151 22.93 9.84 -6.72
N HIS A 152 23.43 9.86 -5.53
CA HIS A 152 22.77 10.41 -4.35
C HIS A 152 23.72 11.31 -3.58
N ASP A 153 23.18 12.17 -2.73
CA ASP A 153 23.96 12.86 -1.73
C ASP A 153 24.56 11.85 -0.73
N PRO A 154 25.69 12.15 -0.08
CA PRO A 154 26.16 11.36 1.04
C PRO A 154 25.04 11.17 2.06
N ARG A 155 24.87 9.93 2.55
CA ARG A 155 23.86 9.62 3.55
C ARG A 155 23.93 10.56 4.75
N GLY A 156 22.81 11.05 5.19
CA GLY A 156 22.70 11.98 6.31
C GLY A 156 21.35 12.69 6.37
N PRO A 157 21.21 13.63 7.32
CA PRO A 157 19.95 14.35 7.50
C PRO A 157 19.71 15.40 6.41
N PHE A 158 18.46 15.46 5.95
CA PHE A 158 17.94 16.50 5.08
C PHE A 158 16.46 16.73 5.32
N GLN A 159 16.01 17.94 4.95
CA GLN A 159 14.61 18.34 5.07
C GLN A 159 13.82 17.88 3.82
N VAL A 160 12.69 17.25 4.05
CA VAL A 160 11.71 16.91 3.01
C VAL A 160 10.55 17.89 3.09
N GLU A 161 10.33 18.61 1.98
CA GLU A 161 9.27 19.59 1.84
C GLU A 161 8.05 18.98 1.14
N ILE A 162 6.85 19.27 1.65
CA ILE A 162 5.60 18.85 1.04
C ILE A 162 5.21 19.85 -0.06
N THR A 163 5.11 19.38 -1.30
CA THR A 163 4.84 20.25 -2.47
C THR A 163 3.35 20.54 -2.68
N THR A 164 2.46 19.69 -2.16
CA THR A 164 1.01 19.89 -2.26
C THR A 164 0.28 19.34 -1.05
N GLN A 165 -0.75 20.07 -0.60
CA GLN A 165 -1.68 19.68 0.47
C GLN A 165 -2.99 19.10 -0.09
N ASP A 166 -3.23 19.21 -1.38
CA ASP A 166 -4.49 18.79 -2.00
C ASP A 166 -4.55 17.28 -2.24
N HIS A 167 -3.39 16.61 -2.30
CA HIS A 167 -3.35 15.18 -2.50
C HIS A 167 -3.58 14.40 -1.20
N PRO A 168 -4.41 13.31 -1.20
CA PRO A 168 -4.73 12.55 0.01
C PRO A 168 -3.50 12.05 0.79
N VAL A 169 -2.42 11.66 0.09
CA VAL A 169 -1.19 11.16 0.73
C VAL A 169 -0.55 12.24 1.60
N THR A 170 -0.51 13.47 1.16
CA THR A 170 0.21 14.58 1.83
C THR A 170 -0.68 15.56 2.58
N ARG A 171 -2.01 15.41 2.47
CA ARG A 171 -2.94 16.30 3.17
C ARG A 171 -2.69 16.34 4.67
N GLY A 172 -2.42 17.54 5.18
CA GLY A 172 -2.13 17.80 6.60
C GLY A 172 -0.73 17.36 7.06
N MET A 173 0.10 16.75 6.19
CA MET A 173 1.51 16.52 6.50
C MET A 173 2.27 17.85 6.51
N LYS A 174 3.21 17.96 7.43
CA LYS A 174 4.19 19.05 7.47
C LYS A 174 5.50 18.57 6.87
N ALA A 175 6.38 19.50 6.51
CA ALA A 175 7.77 19.20 6.22
C ALA A 175 8.39 18.40 7.37
N PHE A 176 9.29 17.47 7.05
CA PHE A 176 9.91 16.58 8.02
C PHE A 176 11.37 16.30 7.68
N GLU A 177 12.15 15.94 8.69
CA GLU A 177 13.51 15.48 8.51
C GLU A 177 13.55 14.00 8.14
N SER A 178 14.43 13.64 7.21
CA SER A 178 14.84 12.26 6.91
C SER A 178 16.35 12.15 7.09
N ASP A 179 16.81 11.01 7.58
CA ASP A 179 18.24 10.65 7.63
C ASP A 179 18.44 9.49 6.65
N ASP A 180 18.82 9.82 5.42
CA ASP A 180 18.71 8.90 4.28
C ASP A 180 19.74 9.25 3.19
N GLU A 181 19.70 8.53 2.08
CA GLU A 181 20.35 8.89 0.82
C GLU A 181 19.37 9.70 -0.03
N LEU A 182 19.73 10.96 -0.30
CA LEU A 182 18.92 11.78 -1.18
C LEU A 182 19.28 11.47 -2.64
N TYR A 183 18.42 10.69 -3.31
CA TYR A 183 18.63 10.34 -4.72
C TYR A 183 18.45 11.55 -5.63
N THR A 184 19.42 11.75 -6.52
CA THR A 184 19.44 12.84 -7.47
C THR A 184 19.28 12.33 -8.90
N CYS A 185 18.61 13.13 -9.74
CA CYS A 185 18.56 12.88 -11.19
C CYS A 185 18.02 11.49 -11.60
N LEU A 186 17.03 10.94 -10.90
CA LEU A 186 16.35 9.72 -11.33
C LEU A 186 15.79 9.92 -12.75
N ALA A 187 16.03 8.96 -13.65
CA ALA A 187 15.64 9.04 -15.05
C ALA A 187 14.21 8.57 -15.30
N GLY A 188 13.60 9.10 -16.35
CA GLY A 188 12.29 8.71 -16.85
C GLY A 188 11.45 9.90 -17.31
N ASP A 189 10.71 9.69 -18.41
CA ASP A 189 9.95 10.75 -19.09
C ASP A 189 8.46 10.74 -18.75
N ARG A 190 8.00 9.72 -18.00
CA ARG A 190 6.59 9.63 -17.62
C ARG A 190 6.18 10.85 -16.80
N PRO A 191 5.04 11.49 -17.11
CA PRO A 191 4.46 12.52 -16.24
C PRO A 191 4.19 11.96 -14.85
N ILE A 192 4.67 12.66 -13.82
CA ILE A 192 4.46 12.32 -12.41
C ILE A 192 3.92 13.53 -11.65
N MET A 193 3.11 13.30 -10.64
CA MET A 193 2.75 14.32 -9.66
C MET A 193 3.69 14.22 -8.47
N VAL A 194 4.57 15.18 -8.31
CA VAL A 194 5.51 15.25 -7.19
C VAL A 194 4.77 15.69 -5.93
N LEU A 195 4.86 14.91 -4.87
CA LEU A 195 4.20 15.14 -3.58
C LEU A 195 5.14 15.72 -2.52
N ALA A 196 6.42 15.37 -2.62
CA ALA A 196 7.45 15.86 -1.71
C ALA A 196 8.79 15.99 -2.45
N THR A 197 9.60 16.96 -2.03
CA THR A 197 10.95 17.22 -2.55
C THR A 197 11.94 17.41 -1.43
N ALA A 198 13.23 17.26 -1.77
CA ALA A 198 14.31 17.69 -0.89
C ALA A 198 15.43 18.32 -1.73
N LYS A 199 16.10 19.31 -1.14
CA LYS A 199 17.20 20.03 -1.80
C LYS A 199 18.50 19.29 -1.59
N SER A 200 19.09 18.83 -2.68
CA SER A 200 20.41 18.19 -2.66
C SER A 200 21.50 19.20 -2.31
N LYS A 201 22.39 18.79 -1.41
CA LYS A 201 23.60 19.55 -1.05
C LYS A 201 24.66 19.50 -2.14
N VAL A 202 24.62 18.41 -2.96
CA VAL A 202 25.59 18.19 -4.05
C VAL A 202 25.17 18.94 -5.32
N THR A 203 23.91 18.82 -5.73
CA THR A 203 23.44 19.45 -6.98
C THR A 203 22.87 20.86 -6.76
N GLY A 204 22.52 21.23 -5.56
CA GLY A 204 21.82 22.47 -5.22
C GLY A 204 20.39 22.56 -5.72
N LYS A 205 19.85 21.48 -6.31
CA LYS A 205 18.51 21.40 -6.90
C LYS A 205 17.56 20.61 -5.99
N ASP A 206 16.26 20.85 -6.16
CA ASP A 206 15.24 20.05 -5.54
C ASP A 206 15.01 18.77 -6.35
N HIS A 207 14.92 17.64 -5.65
CA HIS A 207 14.67 16.32 -6.24
C HIS A 207 13.41 15.70 -5.63
N PRO A 208 12.63 14.92 -6.42
CA PRO A 208 11.44 14.24 -5.91
C PRO A 208 11.79 13.21 -4.84
N MET A 209 11.14 13.32 -3.68
CA MET A 209 11.23 12.36 -2.56
C MET A 209 9.95 11.53 -2.40
N ALA A 210 8.88 11.93 -3.05
CA ALA A 210 7.68 11.12 -3.23
C ALA A 210 6.91 11.63 -4.45
N PHE A 211 6.34 10.71 -5.21
CA PHE A 211 5.50 11.04 -6.35
C PHE A 211 4.49 9.94 -6.66
N VAL A 212 3.47 10.30 -7.41
CA VAL A 212 2.38 9.43 -7.80
C VAL A 212 2.03 9.62 -9.27
N PHE A 213 1.41 8.60 -9.84
CA PHE A 213 0.80 8.64 -11.17
C PHE A 213 -0.14 7.45 -11.37
N ASP A 214 -0.98 7.54 -12.39
CA ASP A 214 -1.81 6.42 -12.80
C ASP A 214 -1.10 5.58 -13.88
N TYR A 215 -1.22 4.24 -13.80
CA TYR A 215 -0.74 3.30 -14.80
C TYR A 215 -1.87 2.38 -15.22
N GLY A 216 -2.42 2.58 -16.42
CA GLY A 216 -3.69 1.97 -16.81
C GLY A 216 -4.83 2.44 -15.89
N GLN A 217 -5.49 1.52 -15.22
CA GLN A 217 -6.51 1.82 -14.23
C GLN A 217 -5.98 1.83 -12.79
N GLY A 218 -4.71 1.43 -12.60
CA GLY A 218 -4.08 1.33 -11.30
C GLY A 218 -3.30 2.57 -10.90
N ARG A 219 -2.86 2.59 -9.66
CA ARG A 219 -2.15 3.72 -9.04
C ARG A 219 -0.76 3.31 -8.61
N VAL A 220 0.19 4.18 -8.87
CA VAL A 220 1.58 3.97 -8.45
C VAL A 220 1.99 5.08 -7.49
N PHE A 221 2.51 4.69 -6.34
CA PHE A 221 3.23 5.55 -5.41
C PHE A 221 4.69 5.13 -5.37
N HIS A 222 5.59 6.09 -5.50
CA HIS A 222 7.02 5.83 -5.45
C HIS A 222 7.69 6.84 -4.52
N THR A 223 8.55 6.33 -3.64
CA THR A 223 9.42 7.13 -2.80
C THR A 223 10.85 6.58 -2.83
N PRO A 224 11.85 7.41 -3.16
CA PRO A 224 13.25 7.03 -3.04
C PRO A 224 13.79 7.09 -1.60
N LEU A 225 12.94 7.32 -0.59
CA LEU A 225 13.31 7.21 0.81
C LEU A 225 13.30 5.76 1.27
N GLY A 226 14.25 5.38 2.17
CA GLY A 226 14.24 4.07 2.80
C GLY A 226 15.51 3.23 2.66
N HIS A 227 16.69 3.85 2.73
CA HIS A 227 17.97 3.15 2.62
C HIS A 227 18.14 2.06 3.70
N ASP A 228 17.74 2.34 4.92
CA ASP A 228 17.86 1.41 6.05
C ASP A 228 16.69 1.51 7.02
N VAL A 229 16.73 0.71 8.08
CA VAL A 229 15.68 0.68 9.12
C VAL A 229 15.46 2.06 9.74
N LYS A 230 16.53 2.83 9.98
CA LYS A 230 16.43 4.17 10.57
C LYS A 230 15.65 5.10 9.61
N ALA A 231 16.03 5.10 8.33
CA ALA A 231 15.37 5.92 7.31
C ALA A 231 13.88 5.58 7.20
N PHE A 232 13.52 4.29 7.17
CA PHE A 232 12.12 3.85 7.11
C PHE A 232 11.31 4.22 8.35
N THR A 233 11.90 4.11 9.55
CA THR A 233 11.15 4.23 10.82
C THR A 233 11.06 5.65 11.37
N MET A 234 11.71 6.64 10.76
CA MET A 234 11.46 8.03 11.07
C MET A 234 9.99 8.39 10.81
N THR A 235 9.40 9.21 11.67
CA THR A 235 7.96 9.50 11.64
C THR A 235 7.44 9.99 10.29
N GLY A 236 8.16 10.91 9.64
CA GLY A 236 7.75 11.46 8.35
C GLY A 236 7.75 10.43 7.21
N PRO A 237 8.87 9.74 6.95
CA PRO A 237 8.92 8.67 5.96
C PRO A 237 7.92 7.55 6.22
N ALA A 238 7.81 7.06 7.47
CA ALA A 238 6.86 6.01 7.84
C ALA A 238 5.40 6.40 7.53
N GLU A 239 5.01 7.61 7.91
CA GLU A 239 3.68 8.16 7.65
C GLU A 239 3.43 8.30 6.13
N LEU A 240 4.40 8.82 5.40
CA LEU A 240 4.32 9.01 3.95
C LEU A 240 4.13 7.67 3.21
N ILE A 241 4.90 6.64 3.58
CA ILE A 241 4.82 5.29 3.01
C ILE A 241 3.45 4.65 3.31
N ARG A 242 3.02 4.67 4.56
CA ARG A 242 1.72 4.10 4.97
C ARG A 242 0.57 4.74 4.21
N ARG A 243 0.56 6.08 4.08
CA ARG A 243 -0.44 6.81 3.31
C ARG A 243 -0.37 6.52 1.82
N GLY A 244 0.85 6.46 1.26
CA GLY A 244 1.07 6.10 -0.13
C GLY A 244 0.50 4.73 -0.46
N CYS A 245 0.69 3.74 0.43
CA CYS A 245 0.14 2.40 0.28
C CYS A 245 -1.39 2.38 0.30
N ALA A 246 -2.03 3.09 1.25
CA ALA A 246 -3.49 3.18 1.30
C ALA A 246 -4.06 3.82 0.02
N TRP A 247 -3.45 4.92 -0.45
CA TRP A 247 -3.87 5.61 -1.67
C TRP A 247 -3.69 4.73 -2.92
N ALA A 248 -2.53 4.08 -3.05
CA ALA A 248 -2.26 3.19 -4.18
C ALA A 248 -3.24 2.01 -4.23
N ALA A 249 -3.62 1.47 -3.07
CA ALA A 249 -4.64 0.43 -2.96
C ALA A 249 -6.07 0.92 -3.24
N GLY A 250 -6.26 2.19 -3.59
CA GLY A 250 -7.59 2.77 -3.86
C GLY A 250 -8.43 2.97 -2.61
N ARG A 251 -7.81 3.04 -1.42
CA ARG A 251 -8.51 3.23 -0.14
C ARG A 251 -8.36 4.64 0.40
N GLU A 252 -9.29 5.02 1.27
CA GLU A 252 -9.19 6.28 1.99
C GLU A 252 -7.88 6.33 2.80
N VAL A 253 -7.19 7.48 2.74
CA VAL A 253 -5.96 7.70 3.49
C VAL A 253 -6.31 8.18 4.89
N MET A 254 -6.02 7.36 5.89
CA MET A 254 -6.21 7.73 7.30
C MET A 254 -5.05 8.60 7.78
N ALA A 255 -5.36 9.67 8.50
CA ALA A 255 -4.35 10.43 9.24
C ALA A 255 -3.72 9.54 10.32
N ALA A 256 -2.48 9.89 10.75
CA ALA A 256 -1.88 9.23 11.90
C ALA A 256 -2.81 9.35 13.11
N ALA A 257 -2.94 8.28 13.90
CA ALA A 257 -3.56 8.38 15.21
C ALA A 257 -2.75 9.40 16.03
N LYS A 258 -3.47 10.32 16.67
CA LYS A 258 -2.85 11.35 17.53
C LYS A 258 -2.27 10.73 18.79
#